data_fe2b168516f4c9edffb8fc1a94a9e664
#
_entry.id   fe2b168516f4c9edffb8fc1a94a9e664
#
_cell.length_a   1.000
_cell.length_b   1.000
_cell.length_c   1.000
_cell.angle_alpha   90.00
_cell.angle_beta   90.00
_cell.angle_gamma   90.00
#
_symmetry.space_group_name_H-M   'P 1'
#
loop_
_entity.id
_entity.type
_entity.pdbx_description
1 polymer ?
#
loop_
_entity_poly.entity_id
_entity_poly.type
_entity_poly.pdbx_seq_one_letter_code
_entity_poly.pdbx_strand_id
1 'polypeptide(L)'
;MIQKIINVNYFLNRILKMKKYILLLAILLLSGCSSSDIWGWYVIDPSTKSGWNNIVFLAGGFSSTILLSIIAALLSITIGLLIALPGMSNNYIIRSINRVYVEFVRAIPLLPMLFWVFYGLPVIFKSLGLDINIDAFWGAVITLAISDSAFTAEIFRAGIQSIHRGQTEAAQTIGLNYYQTMRHVILPQAIRRILPPLANQFIYIVKMSAFASVIGMQELMRRANEVVVNEYRPLEVYTFLIFEYLILVLIISQAVRWLERKMGSDESKG
;
A
#
# COMPACT_ATOMS: atom_id res chain seq x y z
N MET A 1 -25.78 -28.30 16.79
CA MET A 1 -24.77 -27.81 17.76
C MET A 1 -23.52 -28.72 17.82
N ILE A 2 -23.66 -30.03 17.88
CA ILE A 2 -22.53 -30.98 17.96
C ILE A 2 -21.61 -30.93 16.72
N GLN A 3 -22.16 -30.80 15.51
CA GLN A 3 -21.39 -30.72 14.25
C GLN A 3 -20.46 -29.51 14.17
N LYS A 4 -20.84 -28.35 14.75
CA LYS A 4 -20.00 -27.16 14.82
C LYS A 4 -18.82 -27.31 15.77
N ILE A 5 -19.00 -28.02 16.87
CA ILE A 5 -17.94 -28.28 17.87
C ILE A 5 -16.88 -29.26 17.31
N ILE A 6 -17.28 -30.26 16.53
CA ILE A 6 -16.37 -31.20 15.88
C ILE A 6 -15.51 -30.50 14.83
N ASN A 7 -16.09 -29.57 14.05
CA ASN A 7 -15.33 -28.78 13.05
C ASN A 7 -14.30 -27.84 13.68
N VAL A 8 -14.62 -27.20 14.82
CA VAL A 8 -13.69 -26.31 15.53
C VAL A 8 -12.51 -27.10 16.11
N ASN A 9 -12.75 -28.28 16.70
CA ASN A 9 -11.68 -29.14 17.21
C ASN A 9 -10.79 -29.69 16.10
N TYR A 10 -11.33 -30.00 14.94
CA TYR A 10 -10.56 -30.47 13.78
C TYR A 10 -9.67 -29.32 13.22
N PHE A 11 -10.18 -28.13 13.17
CA PHE A 11 -9.46 -26.92 12.73
C PHE A 11 -8.34 -26.55 13.72
N LEU A 12 -8.62 -26.58 15.03
CA LEU A 12 -7.63 -26.33 16.08
C LEU A 12 -6.48 -27.36 16.06
N ASN A 13 -6.80 -28.66 15.90
CA ASN A 13 -5.79 -29.71 15.78
C ASN A 13 -4.93 -29.59 14.52
N ARG A 14 -5.49 -29.08 13.42
CA ARG A 14 -4.74 -28.80 12.18
C ARG A 14 -3.77 -27.61 12.37
N ILE A 15 -4.19 -26.56 13.07
CA ILE A 15 -3.33 -25.42 13.41
C ILE A 15 -2.21 -25.82 14.37
N LEU A 16 -2.50 -26.64 15.37
CA LEU A 16 -1.49 -27.14 16.32
C LEU A 16 -0.47 -28.06 15.63
N LYS A 17 -0.90 -28.90 14.70
CA LYS A 17 0.02 -29.68 13.86
C LYS A 17 0.87 -28.81 12.96
N MET A 18 0.29 -27.77 12.34
CA MET A 18 1.04 -26.80 11.52
C MET A 18 2.09 -26.06 12.35
N LYS A 19 1.76 -25.63 13.58
CA LYS A 19 2.76 -25.00 14.51
C LYS A 19 3.94 -25.94 14.79
N LYS A 20 3.69 -27.23 14.96
CA LYS A 20 4.75 -28.23 15.18
C LYS A 20 5.66 -28.39 13.95
N TYR A 21 5.09 -28.38 12.74
CA TYR A 21 5.88 -28.46 11.50
C TYR A 21 6.63 -27.15 11.20
N ILE A 22 6.04 -26.00 11.51
CA ILE A 22 6.70 -24.70 11.40
C ILE A 22 7.86 -24.62 12.39
N LEU A 23 7.68 -25.09 13.62
CA LEU A 23 8.75 -25.13 14.62
C LEU A 23 9.87 -26.12 14.21
N LEU A 24 9.53 -27.28 13.68
CA LEU A 24 10.48 -28.25 13.14
C LEU A 24 11.25 -27.70 11.92
N LEU A 25 10.55 -27.00 11.03
CA LEU A 25 11.17 -26.33 9.88
C LEU A 25 12.11 -25.20 10.34
N ALA A 26 11.68 -24.41 11.33
CA ALA A 26 12.51 -23.36 11.92
C ALA A 26 13.77 -23.96 12.60
N ILE A 27 13.64 -25.07 13.32
CA ILE A 27 14.77 -25.78 13.94
C ILE A 27 15.71 -26.35 12.87
N LEU A 28 15.17 -26.94 11.80
CA LEU A 28 15.96 -27.46 10.67
C LEU A 28 16.70 -26.35 9.91
N LEU A 29 16.07 -25.18 9.76
CA LEU A 29 16.72 -24.02 9.15
C LEU A 29 17.81 -23.42 10.06
N LEU A 30 17.67 -23.52 11.39
CA LEU A 30 18.66 -23.06 12.36
C LEU A 30 19.82 -24.05 12.54
N SER A 31 19.62 -25.36 12.33
CA SER A 31 20.66 -26.37 12.48
C SER A 31 21.63 -26.48 11.30
N GLY A 32 21.36 -25.79 10.16
CA GLY A 32 22.27 -25.70 9.02
C GLY A 32 23.49 -24.81 9.21
N CYS A 33 23.66 -24.17 10.37
CA CYS A 33 24.68 -23.15 10.62
C CYS A 33 25.97 -23.75 11.25
N SER A 34 26.71 -24.55 10.51
CA SER A 34 27.97 -25.12 11.04
C SER A 34 29.23 -24.70 10.30
N SER A 35 29.21 -23.65 9.48
CA SER A 35 30.46 -23.06 8.96
C SER A 35 30.39 -21.54 9.06
N SER A 36 31.27 -20.97 9.91
CA SER A 36 31.36 -19.54 10.18
C SER A 36 31.68 -18.67 8.96
N ASP A 37 32.13 -19.27 7.86
CA ASP A 37 32.56 -18.54 6.66
C ASP A 37 31.47 -18.38 5.60
N ILE A 38 30.35 -19.09 5.72
CA ILE A 38 29.26 -19.04 4.74
C ILE A 38 28.26 -17.90 5.05
N TRP A 39 28.05 -17.63 6.34
CA TRP A 39 27.05 -16.66 6.79
C TRP A 39 27.69 -15.33 7.21
N GLY A 40 27.27 -14.24 6.58
CA GLY A 40 27.80 -12.90 6.82
C GLY A 40 26.95 -12.05 7.78
N TRP A 41 26.32 -12.65 8.81
CA TRP A 41 25.44 -11.93 9.74
C TRP A 41 26.15 -10.80 10.52
N TYR A 42 27.49 -10.75 10.50
CA TYR A 42 28.27 -9.64 11.07
C TYR A 42 27.88 -8.28 10.44
N VAL A 43 27.34 -8.29 9.20
CA VAL A 43 26.92 -7.08 8.47
C VAL A 43 25.79 -6.35 9.18
N ILE A 44 24.97 -7.08 9.95
CA ILE A 44 23.83 -6.55 10.72
C ILE A 44 23.93 -6.94 12.20
N ASP A 45 25.14 -7.25 12.70
CA ASP A 45 25.36 -7.56 14.11
C ASP A 45 25.49 -6.26 14.92
N PRO A 46 24.55 -5.96 15.83
CA PRO A 46 24.58 -4.74 16.63
C PRO A 46 25.76 -4.67 17.61
N SER A 47 26.44 -5.79 17.87
CA SER A 47 27.62 -5.84 18.74
C SER A 47 28.90 -5.35 18.04
N THR A 48 28.91 -5.34 16.71
CA THR A 48 30.05 -4.84 15.92
C THR A 48 29.79 -3.39 15.46
N LYS A 49 30.86 -2.60 15.37
CA LYS A 49 30.77 -1.21 14.91
C LYS A 49 30.25 -1.11 13.46
N SER A 50 30.71 -2.01 12.59
CA SER A 50 30.25 -2.06 11.20
C SER A 50 28.76 -2.42 11.10
N GLY A 51 28.35 -3.51 11.77
CA GLY A 51 26.95 -3.95 11.74
C GLY A 51 26.00 -2.93 12.34
N TRP A 52 26.38 -2.25 13.45
CA TRP A 52 25.60 -1.17 14.01
C TRP A 52 25.41 0.00 13.02
N ASN A 53 26.50 0.42 12.34
CA ASN A 53 26.44 1.48 11.35
C ASN A 53 25.52 1.10 10.19
N ASN A 54 25.58 -0.14 9.70
CA ASN A 54 24.70 -0.63 8.64
C ASN A 54 23.24 -0.63 9.10
N ILE A 55 22.93 -1.08 10.32
CA ILE A 55 21.57 -1.05 10.89
C ILE A 55 21.04 0.39 10.94
N VAL A 56 21.82 1.33 11.44
CA VAL A 56 21.43 2.75 11.53
C VAL A 56 21.23 3.34 10.13
N PHE A 57 22.11 3.00 9.19
CA PHE A 57 21.99 3.44 7.81
C PHE A 57 20.71 2.89 7.16
N LEU A 58 20.42 1.60 7.30
CA LEU A 58 19.21 0.95 6.78
C LEU A 58 17.96 1.59 7.40
N ALA A 59 17.90 1.69 8.73
CA ALA A 59 16.78 2.29 9.45
C ALA A 59 16.50 3.75 9.02
N GLY A 60 17.50 4.48 8.59
CA GLY A 60 17.33 5.83 8.04
C GLY A 60 16.43 5.89 6.81
N GLY A 61 16.20 4.76 6.12
CA GLY A 61 15.26 4.66 4.99
C GLY A 61 13.79 4.77 5.39
N PHE A 62 13.42 4.46 6.64
CA PHE A 62 12.03 4.51 7.10
C PHE A 62 11.38 5.88 6.87
N SER A 63 12.06 6.96 7.23
CA SER A 63 11.51 8.32 7.09
C SER A 63 11.18 8.66 5.65
N SER A 64 12.07 8.34 4.72
CA SER A 64 11.89 8.59 3.29
C SER A 64 10.77 7.73 2.69
N THR A 65 10.71 6.44 3.05
CA THR A 65 9.66 5.51 2.64
C THR A 65 8.28 5.97 3.13
N ILE A 66 8.18 6.37 4.40
CA ILE A 66 6.92 6.84 4.98
C ILE A 66 6.49 8.17 4.35
N LEU A 67 7.40 9.14 4.22
CA LEU A 67 7.10 10.44 3.64
C LEU A 67 6.64 10.33 2.19
N LEU A 68 7.36 9.56 1.37
CA LEU A 68 6.98 9.25 0.00
C LEU A 68 5.57 8.65 -0.05
N SER A 69 5.32 7.63 0.77
CA SER A 69 4.05 6.90 0.77
C SER A 69 2.87 7.78 1.21
N ILE A 70 3.06 8.64 2.21
CA ILE A 70 2.01 9.56 2.67
C ILE A 70 1.66 10.57 1.58
N ILE A 71 2.66 11.21 0.96
CA ILE A 71 2.41 12.22 -0.06
C ILE A 71 1.77 11.58 -1.30
N ALA A 72 2.28 10.43 -1.75
CA ALA A 72 1.70 9.69 -2.87
C ALA A 72 0.25 9.27 -2.59
N ALA A 73 -0.07 8.79 -1.38
CA ALA A 73 -1.42 8.42 -0.99
C ALA A 73 -2.38 9.62 -0.94
N LEU A 74 -1.95 10.75 -0.38
CA LEU A 74 -2.78 11.96 -0.34
C LEU A 74 -3.10 12.48 -1.75
N LEU A 75 -2.11 12.47 -2.65
CA LEU A 75 -2.32 12.83 -4.04
C LEU A 75 -3.20 11.81 -4.76
N SER A 76 -2.99 10.52 -4.55
CA SER A 76 -3.82 9.45 -5.10
C SER A 76 -5.27 9.58 -4.66
N ILE A 77 -5.53 9.83 -3.38
CA ILE A 77 -6.88 10.05 -2.84
C ILE A 77 -7.54 11.27 -3.51
N THR A 78 -6.80 12.36 -3.63
CA THR A 78 -7.31 13.59 -4.26
C THR A 78 -7.64 13.37 -5.74
N ILE A 79 -6.71 12.81 -6.51
CA ILE A 79 -6.91 12.50 -7.93
C ILE A 79 -8.01 11.47 -8.10
N GLY A 80 -7.98 10.39 -7.31
CA GLY A 80 -8.98 9.33 -7.34
C GLY A 80 -10.40 9.82 -7.06
N LEU A 81 -10.55 10.73 -6.10
CA LEU A 81 -11.86 11.36 -5.83
C LEU A 81 -12.34 12.19 -7.02
N LEU A 82 -11.46 13.02 -7.61
CA LEU A 82 -11.78 13.85 -8.77
C LEU A 82 -12.17 12.99 -9.98
N ILE A 83 -11.58 11.82 -10.14
CA ILE A 83 -11.88 10.85 -11.19
C ILE A 83 -13.17 10.09 -10.88
N ALA A 84 -13.42 9.71 -9.63
CA ALA A 84 -14.63 8.96 -9.25
C ALA A 84 -15.91 9.74 -9.51
N LEU A 85 -15.93 11.06 -9.29
CA LEU A 85 -17.12 11.89 -9.44
C LEU A 85 -17.70 11.88 -10.88
N PRO A 86 -16.91 12.12 -11.94
CA PRO A 86 -17.38 11.96 -13.32
C PRO A 86 -17.82 10.54 -13.66
N GLY A 87 -17.16 9.52 -13.06
CA GLY A 87 -17.51 8.11 -13.24
C GLY A 87 -18.90 7.72 -12.77
N MET A 88 -19.52 8.52 -11.89
CA MET A 88 -20.88 8.33 -11.39
C MET A 88 -21.95 9.15 -12.17
N SER A 89 -21.53 9.90 -13.17
CA SER A 89 -22.44 10.71 -14.00
C SER A 89 -23.45 9.84 -14.78
N ASN A 90 -24.65 10.36 -14.96
CA ASN A 90 -25.65 9.77 -15.86
C ASN A 90 -25.29 9.96 -17.32
N ASN A 91 -24.40 10.92 -17.65
CA ASN A 91 -23.95 11.15 -19.01
C ASN A 91 -23.00 10.02 -19.44
N TYR A 92 -23.39 9.30 -20.50
CA TYR A 92 -22.64 8.17 -21.04
C TYR A 92 -21.22 8.56 -21.50
N ILE A 93 -21.05 9.73 -22.12
CA ILE A 93 -19.76 10.19 -22.64
C ILE A 93 -18.78 10.42 -21.47
N ILE A 94 -19.21 11.15 -20.44
CA ILE A 94 -18.40 11.45 -19.26
C ILE A 94 -17.99 10.15 -18.55
N ARG A 95 -18.94 9.23 -18.37
CA ARG A 95 -18.68 7.93 -17.75
C ARG A 95 -17.73 7.06 -18.58
N SER A 96 -17.83 7.12 -19.92
CA SER A 96 -16.94 6.36 -20.81
C SER A 96 -15.50 6.90 -20.77
N ILE A 97 -15.31 8.21 -20.80
CA ILE A 97 -13.97 8.84 -20.67
C ILE A 97 -13.34 8.43 -19.34
N ASN A 98 -14.10 8.50 -18.25
CA ASN A 98 -13.63 8.07 -16.94
C ASN A 98 -13.21 6.59 -16.93
N ARG A 99 -14.01 5.71 -17.50
CA ARG A 99 -13.71 4.27 -17.60
C ARG A 99 -12.42 4.04 -18.38
N VAL A 100 -12.25 4.69 -19.53
CA VAL A 100 -11.06 4.59 -20.35
C VAL A 100 -9.81 5.01 -19.53
N TYR A 101 -9.88 6.11 -18.80
CA TYR A 101 -8.77 6.53 -17.92
C TYR A 101 -8.43 5.45 -16.89
N VAL A 102 -9.43 4.96 -16.16
CA VAL A 102 -9.22 3.98 -15.09
C VAL A 102 -8.65 2.68 -15.65
N GLU A 103 -9.22 2.15 -16.74
CA GLU A 103 -8.73 0.92 -17.37
C GLU A 103 -7.33 1.10 -17.94
N PHE A 104 -7.03 2.23 -18.58
CA PHE A 104 -5.73 2.54 -19.15
C PHE A 104 -4.64 2.62 -18.05
N VAL A 105 -4.87 3.41 -17.00
CA VAL A 105 -3.88 3.58 -15.92
C VAL A 105 -3.63 2.26 -15.18
N ARG A 106 -4.68 1.47 -14.94
CA ARG A 106 -4.55 0.15 -14.28
C ARG A 106 -3.83 -0.90 -15.12
N ALA A 107 -3.86 -0.74 -16.45
CA ALA A 107 -3.18 -1.66 -17.37
C ALA A 107 -1.66 -1.40 -17.47
N ILE A 108 -1.20 -0.20 -17.11
CA ILE A 108 0.23 0.15 -17.21
C ILE A 108 0.99 -0.44 -16.00
N PRO A 109 2.04 -1.25 -16.24
CA PRO A 109 2.89 -1.72 -15.15
C PRO A 109 3.64 -0.55 -14.48
N LEU A 110 3.74 -0.60 -13.14
CA LEU A 110 4.29 0.50 -12.34
C LEU A 110 5.73 0.88 -12.72
N LEU A 111 6.60 -0.11 -12.95
CA LEU A 111 8.02 0.14 -13.22
C LEU A 111 8.26 0.86 -14.57
N PRO A 112 7.68 0.44 -15.70
CA PRO A 112 7.72 1.23 -16.95
C PRO A 112 7.15 2.63 -16.79
N MET A 113 6.06 2.79 -16.04
CA MET A 113 5.48 4.11 -15.77
C MET A 113 6.43 5.00 -14.99
N LEU A 114 7.14 4.44 -14.00
CA LEU A 114 8.15 5.15 -13.21
C LEU A 114 9.28 5.70 -14.10
N PHE A 115 9.81 4.87 -14.99
CA PHE A 115 10.84 5.30 -15.95
C PHE A 115 10.33 6.37 -16.92
N TRP A 116 9.10 6.21 -17.39
CA TRP A 116 8.50 7.18 -18.29
C TRP A 116 8.27 8.54 -17.63
N VAL A 117 7.80 8.56 -16.39
CA VAL A 117 7.63 9.79 -15.62
C VAL A 117 8.97 10.43 -15.30
N PHE A 118 9.95 9.65 -14.85
CA PHE A 118 11.24 10.19 -14.39
C PHE A 118 12.14 10.64 -15.54
N TYR A 119 12.24 9.88 -16.62
CA TYR A 119 13.10 10.20 -17.76
C TYR A 119 12.35 10.85 -18.92
N GLY A 120 11.09 10.44 -19.17
CA GLY A 120 10.32 10.88 -20.34
C GLY A 120 9.71 12.25 -20.17
N LEU A 121 9.07 12.55 -19.02
CA LEU A 121 8.42 13.86 -18.82
C LEU A 121 9.39 15.05 -18.91
N PRO A 122 10.60 15.01 -18.33
CA PRO A 122 11.55 16.11 -18.49
C PRO A 122 11.92 16.39 -19.96
N VAL A 123 12.03 15.34 -20.79
CA VAL A 123 12.29 15.50 -22.23
C VAL A 123 11.13 16.19 -22.94
N ILE A 124 9.88 15.80 -22.60
CA ILE A 124 8.68 16.44 -23.17
C ILE A 124 8.61 17.91 -22.73
N PHE A 125 8.82 18.21 -21.46
CA PHE A 125 8.82 19.59 -20.95
C PHE A 125 9.89 20.45 -21.66
N LYS A 126 11.08 19.91 -21.83
CA LYS A 126 12.16 20.61 -22.53
C LYS A 126 11.81 20.90 -23.99
N SER A 127 11.14 19.95 -24.68
CA SER A 127 10.68 20.16 -26.06
C SER A 127 9.61 21.25 -26.20
N LEU A 128 8.88 21.51 -25.09
CA LEU A 128 7.90 22.60 -24.98
C LEU A 128 8.52 23.93 -24.50
N GLY A 129 9.85 23.99 -24.35
CA GLY A 129 10.56 25.19 -23.86
C GLY A 129 10.55 25.36 -22.35
N LEU A 130 10.13 24.32 -21.59
CA LEU A 130 10.09 24.32 -20.12
C LEU A 130 11.27 23.50 -19.60
N ASP A 131 12.18 24.12 -18.85
CA ASP A 131 13.32 23.42 -18.22
C ASP A 131 12.92 22.93 -16.82
N ILE A 132 12.11 21.86 -16.80
CA ILE A 132 11.62 21.23 -15.58
C ILE A 132 12.39 19.93 -15.35
N ASN A 133 13.17 19.88 -14.27
CA ASN A 133 13.82 18.67 -13.79
C ASN A 133 12.97 18.04 -12.68
N ILE A 134 12.74 16.74 -12.81
CA ILE A 134 12.00 15.95 -11.81
C ILE A 134 13.05 15.12 -11.04
N ASP A 135 13.19 15.37 -9.74
CA ASP A 135 14.05 14.56 -8.90
C ASP A 135 13.43 13.17 -8.61
N ALA A 136 14.22 12.26 -8.05
CA ALA A 136 13.79 10.89 -7.79
C ALA A 136 12.60 10.82 -6.81
N PHE A 137 12.52 11.74 -5.84
CA PHE A 137 11.41 11.79 -4.89
C PHE A 137 10.10 12.14 -5.59
N TRP A 138 10.06 13.26 -6.34
CA TRP A 138 8.85 13.68 -7.04
C TRP A 138 8.50 12.76 -8.21
N GLY A 139 9.48 12.18 -8.90
CA GLY A 139 9.24 11.15 -9.91
C GLY A 139 8.51 9.94 -9.34
N ALA A 140 8.94 9.47 -8.17
CA ALA A 140 8.29 8.37 -7.47
C ALA A 140 6.89 8.77 -6.94
N VAL A 141 6.75 9.95 -6.32
CA VAL A 141 5.46 10.47 -5.82
C VAL A 141 4.43 10.55 -6.94
N ILE A 142 4.77 11.19 -8.06
CA ILE A 142 3.86 11.38 -9.20
C ILE A 142 3.44 10.02 -9.77
N THR A 143 4.41 9.12 -9.96
CA THR A 143 4.14 7.79 -10.52
C THR A 143 3.20 6.98 -9.62
N LEU A 144 3.52 6.89 -8.34
CA LEU A 144 2.69 6.16 -7.37
C LEU A 144 1.31 6.78 -7.25
N ALA A 145 1.21 8.10 -7.18
CA ALA A 145 -0.06 8.81 -7.06
C ALA A 145 -0.96 8.57 -8.27
N ILE A 146 -0.43 8.69 -9.50
CA ILE A 146 -1.21 8.45 -10.73
C ILE A 146 -1.61 6.98 -10.84
N SER A 147 -0.65 6.06 -10.68
CA SER A 147 -0.91 4.61 -10.77
C SER A 147 -1.97 4.16 -9.77
N ASP A 148 -1.91 4.66 -8.54
CA ASP A 148 -2.83 4.31 -7.47
C ASP A 148 -4.19 5.02 -7.59
N SER A 149 -4.23 6.22 -8.20
CA SER A 149 -5.46 7.02 -8.32
C SER A 149 -6.59 6.30 -9.02
N ALA A 150 -6.28 5.43 -9.97
CA ALA A 150 -7.26 4.64 -10.70
C ALA A 150 -7.93 3.57 -9.80
N PHE A 151 -7.15 2.95 -8.90
CA PHE A 151 -7.69 2.03 -7.89
C PHE A 151 -8.50 2.78 -6.83
N THR A 152 -7.99 3.90 -6.36
CA THR A 152 -8.66 4.77 -5.40
C THR A 152 -9.98 5.30 -5.95
N ALA A 153 -10.05 5.67 -7.25
CA ALA A 153 -11.29 6.08 -7.91
C ALA A 153 -12.36 4.97 -7.89
N GLU A 154 -11.96 3.72 -8.13
CA GLU A 154 -12.87 2.58 -8.05
C GLU A 154 -13.33 2.31 -6.62
N ILE A 155 -12.47 2.49 -5.61
CA ILE A 155 -12.84 2.39 -4.20
C ILE A 155 -13.93 3.43 -3.85
N PHE A 156 -13.75 4.69 -4.25
CA PHE A 156 -14.76 5.72 -4.04
C PHE A 156 -16.07 5.39 -4.74
N ARG A 157 -16.01 5.01 -6.02
CA ARG A 157 -17.18 4.64 -6.81
C ARG A 157 -17.92 3.46 -6.17
N ALA A 158 -17.22 2.39 -5.85
CA ALA A 158 -17.80 1.19 -5.25
C ALA A 158 -18.40 1.48 -3.87
N GLY A 159 -17.71 2.26 -3.03
CA GLY A 159 -18.19 2.63 -1.70
C GLY A 159 -19.50 3.44 -1.73
N ILE A 160 -19.59 4.42 -2.63
CA ILE A 160 -20.83 5.22 -2.78
C ILE A 160 -21.95 4.36 -3.36
N GLN A 161 -21.66 3.57 -4.40
CA GLN A 161 -22.66 2.71 -5.04
C GLN A 161 -23.13 1.52 -4.20
N SER A 162 -22.37 1.16 -3.16
CA SER A 162 -22.73 0.08 -2.24
C SER A 162 -23.89 0.45 -1.30
N ILE A 163 -24.21 1.74 -1.16
CA ILE A 163 -25.32 2.17 -0.30
C ILE A 163 -26.65 1.77 -0.94
N HIS A 164 -27.48 1.09 -0.16
CA HIS A 164 -28.76 0.57 -0.65
C HIS A 164 -29.69 1.69 -1.14
N ARG A 165 -30.33 1.52 -2.28
CA ARG A 165 -31.23 2.51 -2.89
C ARG A 165 -32.36 2.96 -1.97
N GLY A 166 -32.87 2.08 -1.11
CA GLY A 166 -33.87 2.40 -0.11
C GLY A 166 -33.47 3.52 0.86
N GLN A 167 -32.16 3.77 1.08
CA GLN A 167 -31.69 4.92 1.86
C GLN A 167 -31.97 6.24 1.13
N THR A 168 -31.81 6.25 -0.18
CA THR A 168 -32.13 7.42 -1.02
C THR A 168 -33.65 7.65 -1.08
N GLU A 169 -34.43 6.59 -1.28
CA GLU A 169 -35.86 6.63 -1.34
C GLU A 169 -36.48 7.09 -0.01
N ALA A 170 -36.03 6.56 1.11
CA ALA A 170 -36.45 6.99 2.44
C ALA A 170 -36.12 8.47 2.71
N ALA A 171 -34.95 8.93 2.32
CA ALA A 171 -34.57 10.34 2.46
C ALA A 171 -35.47 11.26 1.62
N GLN A 172 -35.84 10.84 0.41
CA GLN A 172 -36.75 11.58 -0.46
C GLN A 172 -38.18 11.63 0.12
N THR A 173 -38.63 10.55 0.74
CA THR A 173 -39.96 10.47 1.38
C THR A 173 -40.15 11.50 2.49
N ILE A 174 -39.05 11.82 3.22
CA ILE A 174 -39.07 12.87 4.25
C ILE A 174 -38.73 14.27 3.72
N GLY A 175 -38.71 14.43 2.39
CA GLY A 175 -38.54 15.72 1.71
C GLY A 175 -37.10 16.22 1.56
N LEU A 176 -36.08 15.38 1.74
CA LEU A 176 -34.69 15.77 1.51
C LEU A 176 -34.42 15.88 0.00
N ASN A 177 -33.81 16.98 -0.40
CA ASN A 177 -33.32 17.15 -1.77
C ASN A 177 -32.05 16.31 -2.00
N TYR A 178 -31.60 16.20 -3.26
CA TYR A 178 -30.45 15.40 -3.63
C TYR A 178 -29.18 15.73 -2.84
N TYR A 179 -28.88 17.02 -2.65
CA TYR A 179 -27.68 17.46 -1.90
C TYR A 179 -27.78 17.10 -0.41
N GLN A 180 -28.95 17.30 0.18
CA GLN A 180 -29.19 16.93 1.59
C GLN A 180 -29.12 15.42 1.78
N THR A 181 -29.73 14.64 0.88
CA THR A 181 -29.62 13.18 0.88
C THR A 181 -28.18 12.72 0.79
N MET A 182 -27.43 13.27 -0.16
CA MET A 182 -26.01 12.93 -0.32
C MET A 182 -25.20 13.25 0.95
N ARG A 183 -25.33 14.48 1.46
CA ARG A 183 -24.55 14.97 2.59
C ARG A 183 -24.87 14.30 3.92
N HIS A 184 -26.16 14.07 4.21
CA HIS A 184 -26.59 13.62 5.55
C HIS A 184 -26.86 12.12 5.63
N VAL A 185 -27.13 11.45 4.51
CA VAL A 185 -27.51 10.03 4.50
C VAL A 185 -26.46 9.17 3.79
N ILE A 186 -26.08 9.51 2.56
CA ILE A 186 -25.23 8.64 1.73
C ILE A 186 -23.75 8.78 2.11
N LEU A 187 -23.20 9.99 2.13
CA LEU A 187 -21.76 10.19 2.37
C LEU A 187 -21.28 9.66 3.73
N PRO A 188 -21.99 9.87 4.87
CA PRO A 188 -21.54 9.32 6.14
C PRO A 188 -21.45 7.79 6.14
N GLN A 189 -22.36 7.12 5.45
CA GLN A 189 -22.35 5.66 5.31
C GLN A 189 -21.27 5.22 4.31
N ALA A 190 -21.14 5.91 3.17
CA ALA A 190 -20.14 5.60 2.16
C ALA A 190 -18.72 5.75 2.69
N ILE A 191 -18.42 6.81 3.45
CA ILE A 191 -17.09 7.03 4.06
C ILE A 191 -16.68 5.82 4.91
N ARG A 192 -17.57 5.29 5.74
CA ARG A 192 -17.28 4.11 6.56
C ARG A 192 -16.94 2.88 5.71
N ARG A 193 -17.52 2.73 4.53
CA ARG A 193 -17.24 1.62 3.60
C ARG A 193 -16.01 1.85 2.74
N ILE A 194 -15.64 3.11 2.48
CA ILE A 194 -14.49 3.51 1.67
C ILE A 194 -13.19 3.42 2.47
N LEU A 195 -13.21 3.76 3.74
CA LEU A 195 -11.98 3.89 4.55
C LEU A 195 -11.18 2.59 4.71
N PRO A 196 -11.76 1.39 4.96
CA PRO A 196 -10.99 0.17 5.05
C PRO A 196 -10.23 -0.18 3.74
N PRO A 197 -10.86 -0.16 2.55
CA PRO A 197 -10.13 -0.34 1.30
C PRO A 197 -9.05 0.71 1.04
N LEU A 198 -9.27 2.00 1.37
CA LEU A 198 -8.25 3.04 1.24
C LEU A 198 -7.04 2.78 2.15
N ALA A 199 -7.29 2.31 3.35
CA ALA A 199 -6.23 1.97 4.28
C ALA A 199 -5.39 0.78 3.79
N ASN A 200 -6.01 -0.22 3.18
CA ASN A 200 -5.30 -1.31 2.51
C ASN A 200 -4.51 -0.81 1.29
N GLN A 201 -5.04 0.17 0.57
CA GLN A 201 -4.35 0.78 -0.55
C GLN A 201 -3.12 1.57 -0.10
N PHE A 202 -3.18 2.23 1.06
CA PHE A 202 -2.00 2.86 1.65
C PHE A 202 -0.88 1.85 1.96
N ILE A 203 -1.21 0.68 2.52
CA ILE A 203 -0.25 -0.41 2.74
C ILE A 203 0.36 -0.87 1.41
N TYR A 204 -0.44 -0.93 0.35
CA TYR A 204 0.04 -1.25 -0.99
C TYR A 204 1.05 -0.21 -1.50
N ILE A 205 0.76 1.10 -1.38
CA ILE A 205 1.68 2.19 -1.76
C ILE A 205 3.01 2.06 -1.00
N VAL A 206 2.99 1.78 0.31
CA VAL A 206 4.21 1.57 1.11
C VAL A 206 5.08 0.45 0.55
N LYS A 207 4.49 -0.65 0.10
CA LYS A 207 5.25 -1.74 -0.53
C LYS A 207 5.76 -1.37 -1.92
N MET A 208 4.97 -0.64 -2.70
CA MET A 208 5.33 -0.21 -4.05
C MET A 208 6.38 0.90 -4.05
N SER A 209 6.56 1.63 -2.93
CA SER A 209 7.61 2.64 -2.79
C SER A 209 9.02 2.08 -3.01
N ALA A 210 9.23 0.78 -2.78
CA ALA A 210 10.49 0.09 -3.06
C ALA A 210 10.96 0.24 -4.52
N PHE A 211 10.04 0.40 -5.48
CA PHE A 211 10.40 0.65 -6.88
C PHE A 211 11.12 1.99 -7.08
N ALA A 212 10.94 2.96 -6.18
CA ALA A 212 11.64 4.24 -6.25
C ALA A 212 13.17 4.10 -6.10
N SER A 213 13.65 2.99 -5.52
CA SER A 213 15.07 2.64 -5.44
C SER A 213 15.76 2.62 -6.81
N VAL A 214 15.03 2.21 -7.86
CA VAL A 214 15.57 2.02 -9.20
C VAL A 214 15.93 3.35 -9.87
N ILE A 215 15.24 4.43 -9.53
CA ILE A 215 15.55 5.79 -10.01
C ILE A 215 16.43 6.56 -9.03
N GLY A 216 17.02 5.88 -8.03
CA GLY A 216 18.01 6.45 -7.11
C GLY A 216 17.45 7.12 -5.87
N MET A 217 16.14 6.99 -5.57
CA MET A 217 15.58 7.53 -4.34
C MET A 217 16.09 6.79 -3.10
N GLN A 218 16.55 7.53 -2.10
CA GLN A 218 17.11 7.03 -0.85
C GLN A 218 16.01 6.60 0.14
N GLU A 219 15.39 5.44 -0.14
CA GLU A 219 14.39 4.77 0.71
C GLU A 219 14.95 3.41 1.19
N LEU A 220 14.17 2.60 1.91
CA LEU A 220 14.61 1.33 2.52
C LEU A 220 15.32 0.40 1.52
N MET A 221 14.72 0.13 0.36
CA MET A 221 15.28 -0.78 -0.64
C MET A 221 16.58 -0.25 -1.24
N ARG A 222 16.68 1.06 -1.51
CA ARG A 222 17.89 1.69 -2.05
C ARG A 222 19.05 1.56 -1.08
N ARG A 223 18.82 1.86 0.20
CA ARG A 223 19.83 1.73 1.24
C ARG A 223 20.29 0.29 1.42
N ALA A 224 19.37 -0.67 1.36
CA ALA A 224 19.73 -2.09 1.38
C ALA A 224 20.63 -2.46 0.20
N ASN A 225 20.29 -2.00 -1.02
CA ASN A 225 21.12 -2.23 -2.19
C ASN A 225 22.54 -1.67 -2.04
N GLU A 226 22.69 -0.48 -1.43
CA GLU A 226 23.99 0.13 -1.18
C GLU A 226 24.82 -0.70 -0.19
N VAL A 227 24.22 -1.20 0.90
CA VAL A 227 24.91 -2.11 1.83
C VAL A 227 25.28 -3.42 1.13
N VAL A 228 24.40 -3.99 0.31
CA VAL A 228 24.69 -5.21 -0.47
C VAL A 228 25.88 -5.02 -1.41
N VAL A 229 25.96 -3.88 -2.10
CA VAL A 229 27.09 -3.57 -3.00
C VAL A 229 28.40 -3.41 -2.23
N ASN A 230 28.36 -2.85 -1.04
CA ASN A 230 29.56 -2.62 -0.22
C ASN A 230 30.05 -3.89 0.49
N GLU A 231 29.13 -4.70 1.01
CA GLU A 231 29.45 -5.85 1.85
C GLU A 231 29.42 -7.20 1.09
N TYR A 232 28.83 -7.23 -0.11
CA TYR A 232 28.63 -8.46 -0.91
C TYR A 232 27.86 -9.56 -0.17
N ARG A 233 26.90 -9.16 0.69
CA ARG A 233 26.07 -10.04 1.53
C ARG A 233 24.57 -9.86 1.30
N PRO A 234 24.06 -10.24 0.11
CA PRO A 234 22.67 -9.97 -0.24
C PRO A 234 21.64 -10.74 0.62
N LEU A 235 21.96 -11.98 1.02
CA LEU A 235 21.04 -12.79 1.80
C LEU A 235 20.72 -12.14 3.15
N GLU A 236 21.74 -11.77 3.89
CA GLU A 236 21.62 -11.19 5.23
C GLU A 236 20.94 -9.83 5.20
N VAL A 237 21.38 -8.96 4.28
CA VAL A 237 20.84 -7.60 4.16
C VAL A 237 19.39 -7.61 3.69
N TYR A 238 19.04 -8.40 2.67
CA TYR A 238 17.65 -8.47 2.22
C TYR A 238 16.74 -9.19 3.22
N THR A 239 17.27 -10.13 4.00
CA THR A 239 16.49 -10.71 5.11
C THR A 239 16.17 -9.64 6.15
N PHE A 240 17.13 -8.81 6.51
CA PHE A 240 16.91 -7.69 7.42
C PHE A 240 15.90 -6.69 6.84
N LEU A 241 16.04 -6.33 5.58
CA LEU A 241 15.09 -5.47 4.86
C LEU A 241 13.64 -6.01 4.89
N ILE A 242 13.47 -7.33 4.73
CA ILE A 242 12.16 -7.96 4.86
C ILE A 242 11.56 -7.73 6.26
N PHE A 243 12.38 -7.83 7.31
CA PHE A 243 11.93 -7.53 8.67
C PHE A 243 11.60 -6.04 8.86
N GLU A 244 12.37 -5.13 8.27
CA GLU A 244 12.07 -3.70 8.29
C GLU A 244 10.69 -3.40 7.66
N TYR A 245 10.42 -3.91 6.46
CA TYR A 245 9.10 -3.77 5.82
C TYR A 245 7.99 -4.48 6.60
N LEU A 246 8.26 -5.65 7.17
CA LEU A 246 7.29 -6.36 8.00
C LEU A 246 6.88 -5.52 9.22
N ILE A 247 7.85 -4.97 9.94
CA ILE A 247 7.61 -4.11 11.10
C ILE A 247 6.80 -2.88 10.66
N LEU A 248 7.21 -2.21 9.59
CA LEU A 248 6.52 -1.02 9.07
C LEU A 248 5.06 -1.33 8.72
N VAL A 249 4.83 -2.40 7.95
CA VAL A 249 3.48 -2.81 7.53
C VAL A 249 2.63 -3.24 8.73
N LEU A 250 3.20 -3.93 9.72
CA LEU A 250 2.48 -4.32 10.93
C LEU A 250 2.05 -3.11 11.76
N ILE A 251 2.92 -2.10 11.92
CA ILE A 251 2.59 -0.85 12.63
C ILE A 251 1.45 -0.13 11.91
N ILE A 252 1.57 0.05 10.59
CA ILE A 252 0.53 0.70 9.78
C ILE A 252 -0.79 -0.08 9.87
N SER A 253 -0.75 -1.41 9.71
CA SER A 253 -1.94 -2.26 9.80
C SER A 253 -2.61 -2.19 11.17
N GLN A 254 -1.83 -2.02 12.24
CA GLN A 254 -2.37 -1.85 13.59
C GLN A 254 -3.07 -0.49 13.76
N ALA A 255 -2.46 0.58 13.23
CA ALA A 255 -3.06 1.91 13.22
C ALA A 255 -4.37 1.93 12.41
N VAL A 256 -4.39 1.26 11.25
CA VAL A 256 -5.58 1.09 10.40
C VAL A 256 -6.69 0.37 11.17
N ARG A 257 -6.42 -0.78 11.76
CA ARG A 257 -7.42 -1.53 12.57
C ARG A 257 -7.93 -0.75 13.76
N TRP A 258 -7.10 0.08 14.37
CA TRP A 258 -7.53 0.97 15.46
C TRP A 258 -8.50 2.02 14.93
N LEU A 259 -8.21 2.63 13.78
CA LEU A 259 -9.08 3.62 13.13
C LEU A 259 -10.43 3.00 12.74
N GLU A 260 -10.43 1.82 12.12
CA GLU A 260 -11.63 1.07 11.74
C GLU A 260 -12.54 0.80 12.94
N ARG A 261 -11.97 0.33 14.05
CA ARG A 261 -12.73 0.08 15.29
C ARG A 261 -13.35 1.35 15.85
N LYS A 262 -12.61 2.48 15.83
CA LYS A 262 -13.11 3.77 16.32
C LYS A 262 -14.27 4.31 15.47
N MET A 263 -14.33 3.96 14.20
CA MET A 263 -15.37 4.43 13.29
C MET A 263 -16.61 3.52 13.23
N GLY A 264 -16.63 2.42 14.00
CA GLY A 264 -17.79 1.54 14.11
C GLY A 264 -18.08 0.75 12.83
N SER A 265 -17.06 0.35 12.10
CA SER A 265 -17.18 -0.56 10.93
C SER A 265 -17.32 -2.04 11.34
N ASP A 266 -17.82 -2.33 12.54
CA ASP A 266 -18.14 -3.69 12.97
C ASP A 266 -19.44 -4.19 12.28
N GLU A 267 -19.35 -4.50 10.99
CA GLU A 267 -20.36 -5.32 10.29
C GLU A 267 -20.25 -6.84 10.65
N SER A 268 -19.62 -7.19 11.74
CA SER A 268 -19.51 -8.61 12.17
C SER A 268 -20.58 -9.06 13.16
N LYS A 269 -21.75 -8.40 13.20
CA LYS A 269 -22.92 -8.87 13.98
C LYS A 269 -24.16 -8.85 13.09
N GLY A 270 -24.22 -9.80 12.16
CA GLY A 270 -25.40 -10.17 11.41
C GLY A 270 -25.32 -11.64 11.03
#